data_5420d896f1a07935fbfde4c4f7eda8e3
#
_entry.id   5420d896f1a07935fbfde4c4f7eda8e3
#
_cell.length_a   1.000
_cell.length_b   1.000
_cell.length_c   1.000
_cell.angle_alpha   90.00
_cell.angle_beta   90.00
_cell.angle_gamma   90.00
#
_symmetry.space_group_name_H-M   'P 1'
#
loop_
_entity.id
_entity.type
_entity.pdbx_description
1 polymer ?
#
loop_
_entity_poly.entity_id
_entity_poly.type
_entity_poly.pdbx_seq_one_letter_code
_entity_poly.pdbx_strand_id
1 'polypeptide(L)'
;MVSMNYLPKDSTSDWIVREINGLQTPEKASVSVYARGKDYHRVMRKRLSKLAKRICLEVGSYGFRACVDSAPLLEVELAQKSGLGWRGKNTLLLKRNEGSFFFLGTLLTDMPLKTTQNTTMNLCGTCTSCLDKCPTKAFIAPYVLDAKKCIF
;
A
#
# COMPACT_ATOMS: atom_id res chain seq x y z
N MET A 1 -6.62 7.06 -7.32
CA MET A 1 -5.94 6.23 -6.31
C MET A 1 -5.68 7.04 -5.05
N VAL A 2 -5.76 6.41 -3.89
CA VAL A 2 -5.41 7.01 -2.58
C VAL A 2 -4.54 6.05 -1.78
N SER A 3 -3.82 6.58 -0.79
CA SER A 3 -3.11 5.78 0.19
C SER A 3 -3.50 6.19 1.60
N MET A 4 -3.42 5.26 2.54
CA MET A 4 -3.70 5.49 3.95
C MET A 4 -2.60 4.85 4.79
N ASN A 5 -1.81 5.67 5.48
CA ASN A 5 -0.76 5.17 6.38
C ASN A 5 -1.37 4.37 7.53
N TYR A 6 -0.70 3.30 7.90
CA TYR A 6 -1.10 2.46 9.02
C TYR A 6 -0.09 2.43 10.19
N LEU A 7 1.08 3.06 10.02
CA LEU A 7 1.96 3.26 11.15
C LEU A 7 1.33 4.23 12.15
N PRO A 8 1.43 3.96 13.45
CA PRO A 8 1.04 4.91 14.49
C PRO A 8 1.77 6.24 14.33
N LYS A 9 1.10 7.35 14.63
CA LYS A 9 1.70 8.70 14.54
C LYS A 9 2.92 8.87 15.42
N ASP A 10 2.96 8.16 16.55
CA ASP A 10 4.05 8.16 17.51
C ASP A 10 5.16 7.14 17.18
N SER A 11 5.22 6.68 15.94
CA SER A 11 6.30 5.81 15.46
C SER A 11 7.58 6.63 15.39
N THR A 12 8.27 6.72 16.52
CA THR A 12 9.64 7.23 16.62
C THR A 12 10.58 6.30 15.85
N SER A 13 11.80 6.73 15.58
CA SER A 13 12.83 5.89 14.91
C SER A 13 13.00 4.49 15.53
N ASP A 14 12.63 4.33 16.79
CA ASP A 14 12.84 3.11 17.57
C ASP A 14 11.69 2.10 17.49
N TRP A 15 10.61 2.39 16.73
CA TRP A 15 9.46 1.48 16.65
C TRP A 15 9.84 0.11 16.11
N ILE A 16 10.74 0.03 15.14
CA ILE A 16 11.26 -1.23 14.58
C ILE A 16 11.99 -2.03 15.65
N VAL A 17 12.83 -1.37 16.44
CA VAL A 17 13.58 -2.02 17.52
C VAL A 17 12.62 -2.57 18.57
N ARG A 18 11.58 -1.81 18.93
CA ARG A 18 10.55 -2.29 19.86
C ARG A 18 9.78 -3.49 19.32
N GLU A 19 9.45 -3.51 18.04
CA GLU A 19 8.79 -4.66 17.41
C GLU A 19 9.69 -5.89 17.42
N ILE A 20 10.96 -5.75 17.06
CA ILE A 20 11.94 -6.84 17.07
C ILE A 20 12.12 -7.40 18.51
N ASN A 21 12.26 -6.53 19.49
CA ASN A 21 12.38 -6.95 20.89
C ASN A 21 11.11 -7.66 21.38
N GLY A 22 9.93 -7.21 20.93
CA GLY A 22 8.66 -7.87 21.21
C GLY A 22 8.59 -9.31 20.69
N LEU A 23 9.19 -9.60 19.54
CA LEU A 23 9.26 -10.93 18.95
C LEU A 23 10.12 -11.91 19.77
N GLN A 24 11.04 -11.40 20.59
CA GLN A 24 11.91 -12.22 21.44
C GLN A 24 11.29 -12.57 22.80
N THR A 25 10.06 -12.14 23.06
CA THR A 25 9.35 -12.41 24.31
C THR A 25 8.48 -13.67 24.14
N PRO A 26 8.82 -14.84 24.71
CA PRO A 26 8.16 -16.11 24.42
C PRO A 26 6.67 -16.15 24.75
N GLU A 27 6.23 -15.34 25.72
CA GLU A 27 4.85 -15.30 26.20
C GLU A 27 3.96 -14.36 25.39
N LYS A 28 4.50 -13.68 24.36
CA LYS A 28 3.76 -12.69 23.57
C LYS A 28 3.63 -13.13 22.13
N ALA A 29 2.41 -13.16 21.64
CA ALA A 29 2.16 -13.24 20.20
C ALA A 29 2.35 -11.86 19.54
N SER A 30 3.01 -11.83 18.39
CA SER A 30 3.14 -10.62 17.61
C SER A 30 2.19 -10.62 16.43
N VAL A 31 1.44 -9.52 16.28
CA VAL A 31 0.56 -9.31 15.13
C VAL A 31 1.21 -8.27 14.23
N SER A 32 1.26 -8.54 12.93
CA SER A 32 1.80 -7.59 11.95
C SER A 32 1.11 -6.25 12.05
N VAL A 33 1.88 -5.16 11.95
CA VAL A 33 1.39 -3.79 12.19
C VAL A 33 0.20 -3.45 11.29
N TYR A 34 0.20 -3.89 10.04
CA TYR A 34 -0.90 -3.64 9.11
C TYR A 34 -2.24 -4.28 9.53
N ALA A 35 -2.16 -5.39 10.28
CA ALA A 35 -3.33 -6.16 10.70
C ALA A 35 -3.88 -5.72 12.07
N ARG A 36 -3.24 -4.75 12.71
CA ARG A 36 -3.66 -4.25 14.03
C ARG A 36 -4.87 -3.31 13.92
N GLY A 37 -5.76 -3.40 14.89
CA GLY A 37 -6.92 -2.51 15.00
C GLY A 37 -8.12 -2.97 14.17
N LYS A 38 -8.79 -2.01 13.52
CA LYS A 38 -9.98 -2.29 12.71
C LYS A 38 -9.60 -2.80 11.33
N ASP A 39 -10.41 -3.70 10.78
CA ASP A 39 -10.29 -4.16 9.39
C ASP A 39 -10.16 -2.96 8.42
N TYR A 40 -8.99 -2.82 7.81
CA TYR A 40 -8.67 -1.69 6.94
C TYR A 40 -9.52 -1.68 5.65
N HIS A 41 -9.96 -2.84 5.17
CA HIS A 41 -10.83 -2.92 4.00
C HIS A 41 -12.14 -2.17 4.26
N ARG A 42 -12.75 -2.41 5.42
CA ARG A 42 -13.98 -1.72 5.82
C ARG A 42 -13.75 -0.23 6.06
N VAL A 43 -12.64 0.12 6.73
CA VAL A 43 -12.29 1.52 7.01
C VAL A 43 -12.08 2.30 5.74
N MET A 44 -11.24 1.81 4.83
CA MET A 44 -10.92 2.50 3.58
C MET A 44 -12.14 2.57 2.65
N ARG A 45 -12.86 1.46 2.50
CA ARG A 45 -14.07 1.43 1.66
C ARG A 45 -15.10 2.46 2.13
N LYS A 46 -15.31 2.57 3.45
CA LYS A 46 -16.20 3.59 4.03
C LYS A 46 -15.70 5.02 3.76
N ARG A 47 -14.40 5.26 3.91
CA ARG A 47 -13.79 6.57 3.64
C ARG A 47 -13.88 6.96 2.16
N LEU A 48 -13.59 6.03 1.25
CA LEU A 48 -13.71 6.23 -0.19
C LEU A 48 -15.16 6.53 -0.60
N SER A 49 -16.12 5.76 -0.08
CA SER A 49 -17.55 6.02 -0.35
C SER A 49 -18.01 7.37 0.18
N LYS A 50 -17.50 7.78 1.35
CA LYS A 50 -17.78 9.13 1.88
C LYS A 50 -17.17 10.22 1.01
N LEU A 51 -15.94 10.02 0.52
CA LEU A 51 -15.27 10.94 -0.40
C LEU A 51 -16.07 11.08 -1.71
N ALA A 52 -16.46 9.95 -2.32
CA ALA A 52 -17.25 9.95 -3.55
C ALA A 52 -18.57 10.71 -3.39
N LYS A 53 -19.29 10.48 -2.30
CA LYS A 53 -20.53 11.22 -2.01
C LYS A 53 -20.31 12.72 -1.83
N ARG A 54 -19.20 13.13 -1.22
CA ARG A 54 -18.86 14.56 -1.13
C ARG A 54 -18.55 15.17 -2.49
N ILE A 55 -17.82 14.45 -3.33
CA ILE A 55 -17.58 14.88 -4.72
C ILE A 55 -18.91 15.04 -5.48
N CYS A 56 -19.85 14.09 -5.33
CA CYS A 56 -21.18 14.21 -5.94
C CYS A 56 -21.91 15.53 -5.55
N LEU A 57 -21.74 16.00 -4.32
CA LEU A 57 -22.35 17.26 -3.88
C LEU A 57 -21.76 18.49 -4.59
N GLU A 58 -20.49 18.42 -5.00
CA GLU A 58 -19.78 19.53 -5.64
C GLU A 58 -19.95 19.55 -7.17
N VAL A 59 -19.93 18.36 -7.80
CA VAL A 59 -19.88 18.24 -9.27
C VAL A 59 -21.14 17.65 -9.89
N GLY A 60 -22.11 17.26 -9.08
CA GLY A 60 -23.30 16.55 -9.55
C GLY A 60 -23.17 15.03 -9.47
N SER A 61 -24.24 14.33 -9.84
CA SER A 61 -24.32 12.86 -9.76
C SER A 61 -23.41 12.18 -10.77
N TYR A 62 -22.72 11.12 -10.34
CA TYR A 62 -21.88 10.26 -11.17
C TYR A 62 -21.83 8.85 -10.58
N GLY A 63 -21.52 7.85 -11.42
CA GLY A 63 -21.28 6.48 -10.97
C GLY A 63 -19.91 6.34 -10.31
N PHE A 64 -19.83 5.56 -9.22
CA PHE A 64 -18.57 5.25 -8.59
C PHE A 64 -18.54 3.86 -7.95
N ARG A 65 -17.34 3.29 -7.85
CA ARG A 65 -17.06 2.07 -7.11
C ARG A 65 -15.78 2.23 -6.27
N ALA A 66 -15.91 2.04 -4.97
CA ALA A 66 -14.80 2.03 -4.04
C ALA A 66 -14.18 0.61 -3.96
N CYS A 67 -12.93 0.48 -4.34
CA CYS A 67 -12.17 -0.77 -4.34
C CYS A 67 -11.01 -0.68 -3.36
N VAL A 68 -10.76 -1.77 -2.66
CA VAL A 68 -9.64 -1.93 -1.73
C VAL A 68 -9.23 -3.39 -1.74
N ASP A 69 -7.98 -3.69 -2.08
CA ASP A 69 -7.31 -4.99 -2.03
C ASP A 69 -8.09 -6.14 -2.72
N SER A 70 -9.21 -6.56 -2.18
CA SER A 70 -10.01 -7.69 -2.67
C SER A 70 -10.68 -7.51 -4.05
N ALA A 71 -10.51 -6.37 -4.69
CA ALA A 71 -10.98 -6.15 -6.06
C ALA A 71 -9.94 -6.66 -7.07
N PRO A 72 -10.36 -7.19 -8.24
CA PRO A 72 -9.45 -7.66 -9.27
C PRO A 72 -8.79 -6.49 -10.02
N LEU A 73 -8.02 -5.68 -9.31
CA LEU A 73 -7.30 -4.52 -9.81
C LEU A 73 -5.81 -4.66 -9.53
N LEU A 74 -4.99 -4.25 -10.49
CA LEU A 74 -3.54 -4.12 -10.30
C LEU A 74 -3.23 -2.81 -9.56
N GLU A 75 -3.53 -2.76 -8.26
CA GLU A 75 -3.50 -1.54 -7.46
C GLU A 75 -2.13 -0.86 -7.45
N VAL A 76 -1.03 -1.63 -7.39
CA VAL A 76 0.34 -1.09 -7.41
C VAL A 76 0.63 -0.40 -8.75
N GLU A 77 0.23 -1.01 -9.87
CA GLU A 77 0.42 -0.44 -11.21
C GLU A 77 -0.41 0.84 -11.39
N LEU A 78 -1.66 0.81 -10.95
CA LEU A 78 -2.54 1.98 -11.00
C LEU A 78 -2.03 3.10 -10.11
N ALA A 79 -1.52 2.78 -8.92
CA ALA A 79 -0.95 3.75 -8.00
C ALA A 79 0.33 4.39 -8.55
N GLN A 80 1.18 3.61 -9.19
CA GLN A 80 2.35 4.13 -9.90
C GLN A 80 1.95 5.07 -11.04
N LYS A 81 1.01 4.66 -11.89
CA LYS A 81 0.48 5.50 -12.98
C LYS A 81 -0.18 6.78 -12.49
N SER A 82 -0.78 6.76 -11.30
CA SER A 82 -1.37 7.96 -10.68
C SER A 82 -0.36 8.84 -9.93
N GLY A 83 0.93 8.52 -9.96
CA GLY A 83 1.98 9.32 -9.35
C GLY A 83 2.10 9.21 -7.83
N LEU A 84 1.45 8.20 -7.21
CA LEU A 84 1.54 8.00 -5.76
C LEU A 84 2.90 7.49 -5.28
N GLY A 85 3.69 6.90 -6.17
CA GLY A 85 4.98 6.32 -5.86
C GLY A 85 5.50 5.47 -7.00
N TRP A 86 6.52 4.66 -6.76
CA TRP A 86 7.05 3.73 -7.75
C TRP A 86 6.93 2.28 -7.27
N ARG A 87 6.81 1.35 -8.20
CA ARG A 87 6.88 -0.07 -7.89
C ARG A 87 8.31 -0.45 -7.52
N GLY A 88 8.51 -0.90 -6.30
CA GLY A 88 9.79 -1.39 -5.81
C GLY A 88 10.16 -2.76 -6.39
N LYS A 89 11.45 -3.14 -6.31
CA LYS A 89 11.92 -4.48 -6.67
C LYS A 89 11.25 -5.59 -5.86
N ASN A 90 10.70 -5.24 -4.69
CA ASN A 90 9.88 -6.12 -3.83
C ASN A 90 8.40 -6.18 -4.22
N THR A 91 8.03 -5.68 -5.38
CA THR A 91 6.67 -5.63 -5.93
C THR A 91 5.68 -4.69 -5.20
N LEU A 92 6.05 -4.09 -4.09
CA LEU A 92 5.21 -3.13 -3.37
C LEU A 92 5.33 -1.73 -3.97
N LEU A 93 4.31 -0.89 -3.74
CA LEU A 93 4.43 0.54 -3.99
C LEU A 93 5.29 1.19 -2.91
N LEU A 94 6.26 1.99 -3.34
CA LEU A 94 7.14 2.74 -2.46
C LEU A 94 6.90 4.24 -2.63
N LYS A 95 6.93 4.98 -1.54
CA LYS A 95 6.91 6.43 -1.52
C LYS A 95 8.20 6.97 -0.92
N ARG A 96 8.67 8.09 -1.45
CA ARG A 96 9.83 8.77 -0.91
C ARG A 96 9.54 9.19 0.55
N ASN A 97 10.45 8.89 1.47
CA ASN A 97 10.36 9.20 2.90
C ASN A 97 9.24 8.51 3.70
N GLU A 98 8.31 7.78 3.06
CA GLU A 98 7.22 7.06 3.74
C GLU A 98 7.39 5.53 3.67
N GLY A 99 8.26 5.03 2.77
CA GLY A 99 8.41 3.59 2.54
C GLY A 99 7.17 2.97 1.92
N SER A 100 6.73 1.82 2.44
CA SER A 100 5.55 1.06 1.98
C SER A 100 4.47 0.86 3.05
N PHE A 101 4.54 1.58 4.18
CA PHE A 101 3.64 1.38 5.33
C PHE A 101 2.29 2.08 5.16
N PHE A 102 1.61 1.79 4.06
CA PHE A 102 0.28 2.33 3.76
C PHE A 102 -0.55 1.32 2.97
N PHE A 103 -1.86 1.42 3.13
CA PHE A 103 -2.83 0.73 2.31
C PHE A 103 -3.13 1.52 1.04
N LEU A 104 -3.49 0.82 -0.03
CA LEU A 104 -3.98 1.41 -1.27
C LEU A 104 -5.50 1.33 -1.35
N GLY A 105 -6.09 2.25 -2.08
CA GLY A 105 -7.51 2.23 -2.41
C GLY A 105 -7.80 2.97 -3.70
N THR A 106 -8.79 2.49 -4.42
CA THR A 106 -9.18 3.00 -5.72
C THR A 106 -10.63 3.47 -5.71
N LEU A 107 -10.87 4.62 -6.25
CA LEU A 107 -12.21 5.07 -6.60
C LEU A 107 -12.32 5.04 -8.13
N LEU A 108 -13.05 4.05 -8.65
CA LEU A 108 -13.44 4.00 -10.06
C LEU A 108 -14.62 4.96 -10.27
N THR A 109 -14.64 5.65 -11.39
CA THR A 109 -15.68 6.62 -11.70
C THR A 109 -15.91 6.71 -13.21
N ASP A 110 -17.12 7.06 -13.60
CA ASP A 110 -17.51 7.40 -14.97
C ASP A 110 -17.41 8.90 -15.28
N MET A 111 -16.94 9.70 -14.32
CA MET A 111 -16.70 11.13 -14.56
C MET A 111 -15.68 11.35 -15.68
N PRO A 112 -15.89 12.33 -16.55
CA PRO A 112 -14.95 12.69 -17.61
C PRO A 112 -13.76 13.47 -17.05
N LEU A 113 -12.86 12.74 -16.36
CA LEU A 113 -11.64 13.32 -15.79
C LEU A 113 -10.54 13.43 -16.84
N LYS A 114 -9.80 14.53 -16.81
CA LYS A 114 -8.58 14.66 -17.63
C LYS A 114 -7.57 13.61 -17.15
N THR A 115 -7.06 12.82 -18.09
CA THR A 115 -5.97 11.89 -17.82
C THR A 115 -4.67 12.67 -17.64
N THR A 116 -3.88 12.28 -16.65
CA THR A 116 -2.54 12.81 -16.44
C THR A 116 -1.52 11.71 -16.76
N GLN A 117 -0.48 12.06 -17.49
CA GLN A 117 0.68 11.19 -17.66
C GLN A 117 1.68 11.54 -16.55
N ASN A 118 1.69 10.75 -15.50
CA ASN A 118 2.69 10.88 -14.45
C ASN A 118 3.83 9.88 -14.71
N THR A 119 5.03 10.37 -14.92
CA THR A 119 6.25 9.58 -14.95
C THR A 119 6.84 9.55 -13.54
N THR A 120 6.58 8.49 -12.80
CA THR A 120 7.27 8.27 -11.52
C THR A 120 8.66 7.69 -11.79
N MET A 121 9.68 8.36 -11.31
CA MET A 121 11.05 7.82 -11.37
C MET A 121 11.18 6.61 -10.47
N ASN A 122 11.76 5.53 -11.00
CA ASN A 122 12.12 4.37 -10.19
C ASN A 122 13.37 4.70 -9.37
N LEU A 123 13.21 4.79 -8.05
CA LEU A 123 14.30 5.14 -7.14
C LEU A 123 15.02 3.93 -6.54
N CYS A 124 14.72 2.71 -6.99
CA CYS A 124 15.44 1.50 -6.52
C CYS A 124 16.89 1.45 -7.00
N GLY A 125 17.20 1.98 -8.19
CA GLY A 125 18.56 1.98 -8.73
C GLY A 125 19.25 0.63 -8.59
N THR A 126 20.47 0.63 -8.05
CA THR A 126 21.28 -0.58 -7.79
C THR A 126 20.92 -1.30 -6.49
N CYS A 127 20.05 -0.75 -5.64
CA CYS A 127 19.68 -1.33 -4.34
C CYS A 127 19.03 -2.72 -4.50
N THR A 128 19.52 -3.71 -3.73
CA THR A 128 19.01 -5.09 -3.67
C THR A 128 18.51 -5.50 -2.28
N SER A 129 18.51 -4.58 -1.33
CA SER A 129 18.28 -4.87 0.09
C SER A 129 17.03 -5.71 0.38
N CYS A 130 15.90 -5.45 -0.32
CA CYS A 130 14.67 -6.22 -0.14
C CYS A 130 14.77 -7.65 -0.68
N LEU A 131 15.57 -7.87 -1.73
CA LEU A 131 15.80 -9.19 -2.31
C LEU A 131 16.67 -10.04 -1.38
N ASP A 132 17.74 -9.42 -0.86
CA ASP A 132 18.74 -10.10 0.00
C ASP A 132 18.14 -10.46 1.37
N LYS A 133 17.29 -9.58 1.92
CA LYS A 133 16.68 -9.76 3.24
C LYS A 133 15.44 -10.65 3.25
N CYS A 134 14.93 -11.09 2.10
CA CYS A 134 13.78 -11.99 2.05
C CYS A 134 14.15 -13.36 2.66
N PRO A 135 13.54 -13.77 3.78
CA PRO A 135 13.94 -15.00 4.49
C PRO A 135 13.67 -16.26 3.67
N THR A 136 12.64 -16.24 2.84
CA THR A 136 12.25 -17.39 2.00
C THR A 136 12.78 -17.31 0.58
N LYS A 137 13.54 -16.25 0.24
CA LYS A 137 14.01 -16.00 -1.12
C LYS A 137 12.87 -16.03 -2.15
N ALA A 138 11.72 -15.48 -1.76
CA ALA A 138 10.54 -15.42 -2.61
C ALA A 138 10.71 -14.50 -3.82
N PHE A 139 11.61 -13.51 -3.77
CA PHE A 139 11.94 -12.69 -4.94
C PHE A 139 12.97 -13.43 -5.80
N ILE A 140 12.52 -14.01 -6.90
CA ILE A 140 13.38 -14.77 -7.83
C ILE A 140 14.15 -13.85 -8.79
N ALA A 141 13.66 -12.64 -8.99
CA ALA A 141 14.31 -11.54 -9.72
C ALA A 141 13.71 -10.21 -9.26
N PRO A 142 14.36 -9.06 -9.55
CA PRO A 142 13.74 -7.76 -9.36
C PRO A 142 12.34 -7.71 -9.99
N TYR A 143 11.32 -7.28 -9.21
CA TYR A 143 9.91 -7.17 -9.62
C TYR A 143 9.18 -8.50 -9.85
N VAL A 144 9.80 -9.65 -9.55
CA VAL A 144 9.22 -10.98 -9.74
C VAL A 144 9.17 -11.73 -8.42
N LEU A 145 7.95 -12.01 -7.95
CA LEU A 145 7.67 -12.73 -6.72
C LEU A 145 7.17 -14.15 -7.04
N ASP A 146 7.81 -15.15 -6.44
CA ASP A 146 7.26 -16.51 -6.36
C ASP A 146 6.29 -16.58 -5.17
N ALA A 147 4.99 -16.54 -5.46
CA ALA A 147 3.95 -16.54 -4.43
C ALA A 147 3.95 -17.81 -3.56
N LYS A 148 4.47 -18.95 -4.08
CA LYS A 148 4.56 -20.21 -3.31
C LYS A 148 5.61 -20.15 -2.21
N LYS A 149 6.60 -19.27 -2.35
CA LYS A 149 7.65 -19.04 -1.35
C LYS A 149 7.34 -17.87 -0.42
N CYS A 150 6.37 -17.04 -0.78
CA CYS A 150 6.02 -15.88 0.02
C CYS A 150 5.32 -16.32 1.32
N ILE A 151 5.66 -15.64 2.42
CA ILE A 151 5.06 -15.90 3.74
C ILE A 151 3.74 -15.14 3.96
N PHE A 152 3.34 -14.32 2.99
CA PHE A 152 2.05 -13.64 2.94
C PHE A 152 1.05 -14.42 2.11
#